data_fcad075b5aac554e23727b4b4beedb1e
#
_entry.id   fcad075b5aac554e23727b4b4beedb1e
#
_cell.length_a   1.000
_cell.length_b   1.000
_cell.length_c   1.000
_cell.angle_alpha   90.00
_cell.angle_beta   90.00
_cell.angle_gamma   90.00
#
_symmetry.space_group_name_H-M   'P 1'
#
loop_
_entity.id
_entity.type
_entity.pdbx_description
1 polymer ?
#
loop_
_entity_poly.entity_id
_entity_poly.type
_entity_poly.pdbx_seq_one_letter_code
_entity_poly.pdbx_strand_id
1 'polypeptide(L)'
;MEIRKLESAEHGKTRFLWEKIFKEDSQTFVDYYYFIRTKENVIYVVEEDGAIRSMLQKNPYWMKLEDSVFDSEYIVGVATEKEYRSRGYMRQLLIAALEEENKKKHPFTFLMPAAEAIYSPYDFRYIYHQKQMELDSDVFFALKRDKKTGEKESRDRGRQE
;
A
#
# COMPACT_ATOMS: atom_id res chain seq x y z
N MET A 1 7.06 11.79 -23.03
CA MET A 1 6.91 11.52 -21.60
C MET A 1 5.91 12.52 -21.02
N GLU A 2 4.87 12.03 -20.35
CA GLU A 2 3.83 12.82 -19.73
C GLU A 2 3.60 12.33 -18.28
N ILE A 3 3.42 13.28 -17.36
CA ILE A 3 3.04 12.96 -15.98
C ILE A 3 1.61 13.41 -15.79
N ARG A 4 0.75 12.50 -15.38
CA ARG A 4 -0.66 12.83 -15.14
C ARG A 4 -1.28 12.02 -14.01
N LYS A 5 -2.35 12.57 -13.49
CA LYS A 5 -3.28 11.87 -12.61
C LYS A 5 -4.29 11.10 -13.45
N LEU A 6 -4.54 9.85 -13.12
CA LEU A 6 -5.54 9.04 -13.80
C LEU A 6 -6.96 9.39 -13.33
N GLU A 7 -7.89 9.35 -14.27
CA GLU A 7 -9.30 9.31 -13.92
C GLU A 7 -9.68 7.93 -13.36
N SER A 8 -10.70 7.87 -12.51
CA SER A 8 -11.09 6.61 -11.82
C SER A 8 -11.36 5.45 -12.79
N ALA A 9 -11.91 5.73 -13.96
CA ALA A 9 -12.15 4.72 -15.01
C ALA A 9 -10.85 4.13 -15.60
N GLU A 10 -9.72 4.82 -15.42
CA GLU A 10 -8.42 4.42 -15.95
C GLU A 10 -7.56 3.68 -14.92
N HIS A 11 -7.94 3.65 -13.64
CA HIS A 11 -7.13 3.07 -12.56
C HIS A 11 -6.72 1.63 -12.86
N GLY A 12 -7.59 0.85 -13.47
CA GLY A 12 -7.29 -0.52 -13.91
C GLY A 12 -6.12 -0.65 -14.87
N LYS A 13 -5.75 0.43 -15.59
CA LYS A 13 -4.61 0.42 -16.52
C LYS A 13 -3.26 0.23 -15.81
N THR A 14 -3.18 0.49 -14.51
CA THR A 14 -1.94 0.31 -13.72
C THR A 14 -1.74 -1.10 -13.22
N ARG A 15 -2.77 -1.96 -13.30
CA ARG A 15 -2.76 -3.32 -12.78
C ARG A 15 -1.61 -4.17 -13.34
N PHE A 16 -1.37 -4.09 -14.63
CA PHE A 16 -0.29 -4.85 -15.28
C PHE A 16 1.09 -4.52 -14.69
N LEU A 17 1.31 -3.24 -14.35
CA LEU A 17 2.58 -2.81 -13.75
C LEU A 17 2.69 -3.29 -12.30
N TRP A 18 1.58 -3.31 -11.55
CA TRP A 18 1.53 -3.89 -10.22
C TRP A 18 1.92 -5.37 -10.25
N GLU A 19 1.23 -6.17 -11.03
CA GLU A 19 1.47 -7.62 -11.17
C GLU A 19 2.88 -7.95 -11.69
N LYS A 20 3.44 -7.07 -12.54
CA LYS A 20 4.80 -7.22 -13.05
C LYS A 20 5.88 -7.00 -11.97
N ILE A 21 5.65 -6.07 -11.03
CA ILE A 21 6.65 -5.64 -10.05
C ILE A 21 6.47 -6.30 -8.68
N PHE A 22 5.23 -6.40 -8.18
CA PHE A 22 4.91 -6.95 -6.85
C PHE A 22 4.46 -8.41 -6.98
N LYS A 23 5.40 -9.27 -7.33
CA LYS A 23 5.13 -10.70 -7.63
C LYS A 23 4.77 -11.53 -6.39
N GLU A 24 5.07 -11.03 -5.21
CA GLU A 24 4.73 -11.63 -3.92
C GLU A 24 3.25 -11.44 -3.55
N ASP A 25 2.56 -10.48 -4.15
CA ASP A 25 1.15 -10.27 -3.92
C ASP A 25 0.32 -11.36 -4.59
N SER A 26 -0.59 -11.94 -3.80
CA SER A 26 -1.50 -12.96 -4.34
C SER A 26 -2.50 -12.36 -5.33
N GLN A 27 -2.93 -13.16 -6.30
CA GLN A 27 -3.95 -12.74 -7.27
C GLN A 27 -5.23 -12.26 -6.57
N THR A 28 -5.65 -12.94 -5.50
CA THR A 28 -6.83 -12.55 -4.70
C THR A 28 -6.66 -11.17 -4.08
N PHE A 29 -5.46 -10.83 -3.60
CA PHE A 29 -5.18 -9.49 -3.06
C PHE A 29 -5.23 -8.44 -4.17
N VAL A 30 -4.61 -8.69 -5.32
CA VAL A 30 -4.61 -7.77 -6.46
C VAL A 30 -6.03 -7.53 -6.98
N ASP A 31 -6.85 -8.61 -7.09
CA ASP A 31 -8.26 -8.51 -7.49
C ASP A 31 -9.05 -7.64 -6.52
N TYR A 32 -8.94 -7.90 -5.20
CA TYR A 32 -9.56 -7.07 -4.16
C TYR A 32 -9.12 -5.62 -4.27
N TYR A 33 -7.80 -5.38 -4.39
CA TYR A 33 -7.23 -4.04 -4.42
C TYR A 33 -7.78 -3.24 -5.62
N TYR A 34 -7.70 -3.78 -6.82
CA TYR A 34 -8.16 -3.12 -8.04
C TYR A 34 -9.68 -3.05 -8.18
N PHE A 35 -10.42 -3.97 -7.59
CA PHE A 35 -11.88 -3.95 -7.65
C PHE A 35 -12.51 -3.04 -6.58
N ILE A 36 -11.91 -2.94 -5.41
CA ILE A 36 -12.45 -2.21 -4.26
C ILE A 36 -11.66 -0.94 -3.95
N ARG A 37 -10.36 -1.09 -3.63
CA ARG A 37 -9.56 0.01 -3.07
C ARG A 37 -9.27 1.12 -4.07
N THR A 38 -9.00 0.81 -5.32
CA THR A 38 -8.68 1.83 -6.33
C THR A 38 -9.84 2.77 -6.67
N LYS A 39 -11.06 2.48 -6.22
CA LYS A 39 -12.21 3.38 -6.41
C LYS A 39 -12.05 4.73 -5.72
N GLU A 40 -11.34 4.75 -4.59
CA GLU A 40 -11.14 5.93 -3.75
C GLU A 40 -9.71 6.49 -3.85
N ASN A 41 -8.84 5.80 -4.59
CA ASN A 41 -7.44 6.16 -4.71
C ASN A 41 -7.21 7.36 -5.62
N VAL A 42 -6.07 8.00 -5.39
CA VAL A 42 -5.44 8.90 -6.36
C VAL A 42 -4.26 8.16 -6.98
N ILE A 43 -4.20 8.10 -8.30
CA ILE A 43 -3.13 7.41 -9.02
C ILE A 43 -2.43 8.38 -9.96
N TYR A 44 -1.13 8.55 -9.77
CA TYR A 44 -0.25 9.27 -10.68
C TYR A 44 0.54 8.29 -11.54
N VAL A 45 0.75 8.65 -12.79
CA VAL A 45 1.52 7.84 -13.73
C VAL A 45 2.49 8.69 -14.55
N VAL A 46 3.54 8.04 -15.01
CA VAL A 46 4.35 8.51 -16.14
C VAL A 46 3.99 7.67 -17.34
N GLU A 47 3.51 8.32 -18.39
CA GLU A 47 3.28 7.71 -19.70
C GLU A 47 4.41 8.09 -20.66
N GLU A 48 4.96 7.10 -21.34
CA GLU A 48 5.94 7.25 -22.39
C GLU A 48 5.72 6.16 -23.44
N ASP A 49 5.82 6.52 -24.71
CA ASP A 49 5.58 5.65 -25.86
C ASP A 49 4.19 4.96 -25.80
N GLY A 50 3.19 5.71 -25.37
CA GLY A 50 1.79 5.25 -25.33
C GLY A 50 1.49 4.23 -24.23
N ALA A 51 2.39 4.05 -23.23
CA ALA A 51 2.18 3.11 -22.15
C ALA A 51 2.60 3.69 -20.78
N ILE A 52 1.98 3.20 -19.71
CA ILE A 52 2.35 3.56 -18.34
C ILE A 52 3.67 2.86 -17.99
N ARG A 53 4.69 3.65 -17.68
CA ARG A 53 6.04 3.18 -17.34
C ARG A 53 6.36 3.30 -15.87
N SER A 54 5.65 4.19 -15.18
CA SER A 54 5.79 4.36 -13.72
C SER A 54 4.46 4.74 -13.12
N MET A 55 4.23 4.34 -11.88
CA MET A 55 3.04 4.69 -11.11
C MET A 55 3.37 4.96 -9.65
N LEU A 56 2.50 5.75 -9.02
CA LEU A 56 2.42 5.98 -7.59
C LEU A 56 0.95 6.08 -7.23
N GLN A 57 0.51 5.34 -6.23
CA GLN A 57 -0.86 5.35 -5.75
C GLN A 57 -0.93 5.94 -4.35
N LYS A 58 -2.02 6.63 -4.05
CA LYS A 58 -2.31 7.18 -2.72
C LYS A 58 -3.68 6.69 -2.26
N ASN A 59 -3.73 6.07 -1.10
CA ASN A 59 -4.96 5.61 -0.46
C ASN A 59 -5.37 6.61 0.62
N PRO A 60 -6.62 7.07 0.67
CA PRO A 60 -7.08 7.96 1.73
C PRO A 60 -7.15 7.23 3.08
N TYR A 61 -6.75 7.93 4.14
CA TYR A 61 -6.79 7.47 5.52
C TYR A 61 -7.13 8.61 6.47
N TRP A 62 -7.83 8.26 7.54
CA TRP A 62 -7.93 9.11 8.74
C TRP A 62 -6.91 8.63 9.77
N MET A 63 -6.04 9.54 10.16
CA MET A 63 -5.00 9.25 11.14
C MET A 63 -5.33 9.93 12.46
N LYS A 64 -5.38 9.13 13.54
CA LYS A 64 -5.55 9.67 14.88
C LYS A 64 -4.18 9.84 15.53
N LEU A 65 -3.91 11.08 15.98
CA LEU A 65 -2.74 11.40 16.78
C LEU A 65 -3.24 12.10 18.06
N GLU A 66 -3.04 11.45 19.20
CA GLU A 66 -3.62 11.86 20.48
C GLU A 66 -5.14 12.03 20.36
N ASP A 67 -5.68 13.21 20.60
CA ASP A 67 -7.12 13.50 20.51
C ASP A 67 -7.55 14.14 19.18
N SER A 68 -6.61 14.32 18.26
CA SER A 68 -6.86 14.92 16.95
C SER A 68 -6.94 13.87 15.85
N VAL A 69 -7.84 14.10 14.88
CA VAL A 69 -7.98 13.27 13.67
C VAL A 69 -7.60 14.11 12.46
N PHE A 70 -6.77 13.55 11.61
CA PHE A 70 -6.25 14.21 10.41
C PHE A 70 -6.57 13.39 9.17
N ASP A 71 -6.93 14.06 8.10
CA ASP A 71 -6.91 13.48 6.77
C ASP A 71 -5.45 13.30 6.32
N SER A 72 -5.16 12.15 5.76
CA SER A 72 -3.84 11.80 5.26
C SER A 72 -3.97 10.81 4.11
N GLU A 73 -2.94 10.65 3.33
CA GLU A 73 -2.90 9.68 2.24
C GLU A 73 -1.69 8.75 2.39
N TYR A 74 -1.94 7.45 2.29
CA TYR A 74 -0.91 6.41 2.33
C TYR A 74 -0.36 6.18 0.93
N ILE A 75 0.93 6.45 0.74
CA ILE A 75 1.62 6.20 -0.53
C ILE A 75 1.93 4.71 -0.65
N VAL A 76 1.46 4.11 -1.74
CA VAL A 76 1.59 2.68 -2.01
C VAL A 76 1.75 2.42 -3.52
N GLY A 77 2.18 1.23 -3.89
CA GLY A 77 2.27 0.83 -5.29
C GLY A 77 3.21 1.70 -6.12
N VAL A 78 4.29 2.18 -5.50
CA VAL A 78 5.30 2.96 -6.23
C VAL A 78 6.15 2.02 -7.07
N ALA A 79 5.96 2.05 -8.36
CA ALA A 79 6.60 1.12 -9.28
C ALA A 79 7.06 1.81 -10.57
N THR A 80 8.19 1.34 -11.10
CA THR A 80 8.71 1.76 -12.40
C THR A 80 9.18 0.52 -13.16
N GLU A 81 8.78 0.40 -14.42
CA GLU A 81 9.29 -0.66 -15.31
C GLU A 81 10.82 -0.68 -15.31
N LYS A 82 11.39 -1.87 -15.29
CA LYS A 82 12.85 -2.07 -15.12
C LYS A 82 13.67 -1.27 -16.13
N GLU A 83 13.25 -1.27 -17.37
CA GLU A 83 13.91 -0.60 -18.50
C GLU A 83 13.82 0.94 -18.45
N TYR A 84 12.92 1.46 -17.60
CA TYR A 84 12.66 2.89 -17.42
C TYR A 84 13.14 3.43 -16.06
N ARG A 85 13.81 2.59 -15.25
CA ARG A 85 14.40 3.01 -13.97
C ARG A 85 15.56 3.98 -14.19
N SER A 86 15.92 4.68 -13.13
CA SER A 86 17.03 5.68 -13.13
C SER A 86 16.81 6.87 -14.07
N ARG A 87 15.58 7.07 -14.59
CA ARG A 87 15.19 8.23 -15.40
C ARG A 87 14.48 9.34 -14.59
N GLY A 88 14.42 9.19 -13.27
CA GLY A 88 13.79 10.17 -12.37
C GLY A 88 12.25 10.12 -12.32
N TYR A 89 11.60 9.09 -12.89
CA TYR A 89 10.13 9.00 -12.94
C TYR A 89 9.51 8.94 -11.55
N MET A 90 10.02 8.05 -10.68
CA MET A 90 9.56 7.97 -9.29
C MET A 90 9.66 9.32 -8.58
N ARG A 91 10.80 10.04 -8.77
CA ARG A 91 11.00 11.37 -8.18
C ARG A 91 9.92 12.35 -8.60
N GLN A 92 9.61 12.38 -9.89
CA GLN A 92 8.60 13.29 -10.44
C GLN A 92 7.20 12.96 -9.92
N LEU A 93 6.84 11.67 -9.85
CA LEU A 93 5.56 11.23 -9.27
C LEU A 93 5.45 11.58 -7.79
N LEU A 94 6.53 11.39 -7.04
CA LEU A 94 6.55 11.69 -5.61
C LEU A 94 6.42 13.20 -5.36
N ILE A 95 7.11 14.03 -6.14
CA ILE A 95 6.97 15.50 -6.06
C ILE A 95 5.52 15.91 -6.36
N ALA A 96 4.93 15.42 -7.45
CA ALA A 96 3.54 15.73 -7.80
C ALA A 96 2.56 15.31 -6.70
N ALA A 97 2.78 14.14 -6.08
CA ALA A 97 1.99 13.66 -4.96
C ALA A 97 2.12 14.59 -3.73
N LEU A 98 3.34 14.96 -3.34
CA LEU A 98 3.59 15.83 -2.18
C LEU A 98 3.08 17.27 -2.39
N GLU A 99 3.16 17.79 -3.62
CA GLU A 99 2.57 19.09 -3.95
C GLU A 99 1.05 19.09 -3.81
N GLU A 100 0.38 17.98 -4.17
CA GLU A 100 -1.07 17.84 -3.95
C GLU A 100 -1.40 17.78 -2.46
N GLU A 101 -0.64 17.02 -1.64
CA GLU A 101 -0.81 16.97 -0.18
C GLU A 101 -0.70 18.37 0.44
N ASN A 102 0.30 19.14 0.01
CA ASN A 102 0.49 20.51 0.47
C ASN A 102 -0.68 21.43 0.08
N LYS A 103 -1.21 21.30 -1.15
CA LYS A 103 -2.40 22.04 -1.59
C LYS A 103 -3.65 21.69 -0.78
N LYS A 104 -3.82 20.42 -0.41
CA LYS A 104 -4.90 19.94 0.45
C LYS A 104 -4.70 20.32 1.93
N LYS A 105 -3.52 20.84 2.28
CA LYS A 105 -3.11 21.14 3.66
C LYS A 105 -3.13 19.91 4.58
N HIS A 106 -2.85 18.74 4.01
CA HIS A 106 -2.63 17.55 4.82
C HIS A 106 -1.34 17.71 5.63
N PRO A 107 -1.35 17.46 6.94
CA PRO A 107 -0.20 17.74 7.80
C PRO A 107 0.97 16.80 7.53
N PHE A 108 0.70 15.62 7.01
CA PHE A 108 1.70 14.60 6.67
C PHE A 108 1.12 13.58 5.70
N THR A 109 2.00 12.84 5.05
CA THR A 109 1.71 11.59 4.33
C THR A 109 2.64 10.50 4.87
N PHE A 110 2.33 9.24 4.62
CA PHE A 110 3.12 8.13 5.14
C PHE A 110 3.19 6.98 4.13
N LEU A 111 4.19 6.12 4.33
CA LEU A 111 4.41 4.94 3.50
C LEU A 111 5.15 3.85 4.28
N MET A 112 5.14 2.63 3.76
CA MET A 112 6.05 1.56 4.16
C MET A 112 7.17 1.46 3.11
N PRO A 113 8.41 1.84 3.44
CA PRO A 113 9.47 1.87 2.45
C PRO A 113 10.01 0.48 2.15
N ALA A 114 10.27 0.20 0.86
CA ALA A 114 11.06 -0.97 0.46
C ALA A 114 12.54 -0.83 0.92
N ALA A 115 13.05 0.42 0.93
CA ALA A 115 14.35 0.76 1.50
C ALA A 115 14.34 2.25 1.90
N GLU A 116 14.97 2.58 3.02
CA GLU A 116 15.09 3.94 3.54
C GLU A 116 15.70 4.91 2.52
N ALA A 117 16.80 4.51 1.89
CA ALA A 117 17.55 5.33 0.94
C ALA A 117 16.72 5.84 -0.26
N ILE A 118 15.57 5.21 -0.53
CA ILE A 118 14.68 5.62 -1.62
C ILE A 118 13.91 6.88 -1.24
N TYR A 119 13.51 7.04 0.03
CA TYR A 119 12.57 8.07 0.47
C TYR A 119 13.18 9.13 1.37
N SER A 120 14.31 8.85 2.02
CA SER A 120 15.02 9.81 2.87
C SER A 120 15.44 11.12 2.12
N PRO A 121 15.76 11.13 0.82
CA PRO A 121 16.01 12.37 0.08
C PRO A 121 14.80 13.31 -0.06
N TYR A 122 13.60 12.82 0.27
CA TYR A 122 12.33 13.57 0.23
C TYR A 122 11.79 13.86 1.64
N ASP A 123 12.66 13.87 2.64
CA ASP A 123 12.35 14.14 4.05
C ASP A 123 11.45 13.12 4.75
N PHE A 124 11.26 11.93 4.17
CA PHE A 124 10.63 10.84 4.92
C PHE A 124 11.55 10.35 6.03
N ARG A 125 10.95 10.12 7.20
CA ARG A 125 11.66 9.63 8.39
C ARG A 125 10.90 8.46 8.99
N TYR A 126 11.64 7.51 9.57
CA TYR A 126 11.01 6.46 10.35
C TYR A 126 10.39 7.04 11.61
N ILE A 127 9.12 6.69 11.85
CA ILE A 127 8.39 7.03 13.07
C ILE A 127 8.29 5.84 14.00
N TYR A 128 8.34 4.63 13.49
CA TYR A 128 8.44 3.39 14.26
C TYR A 128 8.92 2.24 13.38
N HIS A 129 9.42 1.18 14.02
CA HIS A 129 9.74 -0.08 13.35
C HIS A 129 8.60 -1.08 13.55
N GLN A 130 8.13 -1.68 12.47
CA GLN A 130 7.15 -2.75 12.54
C GLN A 130 7.77 -3.96 13.25
N LYS A 131 7.10 -4.46 14.28
CA LYS A 131 7.52 -5.70 14.94
C LYS A 131 7.22 -6.86 13.99
N GLN A 132 8.24 -7.68 13.74
CA GLN A 132 8.12 -8.91 13.00
C GLN A 132 8.29 -10.08 13.95
N MET A 133 7.53 -11.14 13.73
CA MET A 133 7.66 -12.40 14.45
C MET A 133 7.67 -13.53 13.43
N GLU A 134 8.77 -14.27 13.41
CA GLU A 134 8.85 -15.51 12.65
C GLU A 134 8.33 -16.64 13.53
N LEU A 135 7.37 -17.37 13.04
CA LEU A 135 6.85 -18.57 13.68
C LEU A 135 7.19 -19.76 12.81
N ASP A 136 7.80 -20.78 13.42
CA ASP A 136 7.94 -22.08 12.78
C ASP A 136 6.55 -22.63 12.41
N SER A 137 6.46 -23.29 11.25
CA SER A 137 5.21 -23.86 10.76
C SER A 137 4.54 -24.78 11.77
N ASP A 138 5.34 -25.59 12.48
CA ASP A 138 4.84 -26.55 13.47
C ASP A 138 4.25 -25.86 14.69
N VAL A 139 4.86 -24.77 15.16
CA VAL A 139 4.35 -23.92 16.24
C VAL A 139 3.04 -23.24 15.81
N PHE A 140 2.96 -22.76 14.57
CA PHE A 140 1.75 -22.15 14.03
C PHE A 140 0.57 -23.14 13.96
N PHE A 141 0.82 -24.36 13.51
CA PHE A 141 -0.19 -25.41 13.44
C PHE A 141 -0.60 -25.93 14.83
N ALA A 142 0.31 -25.98 15.80
CA ALA A 142 0.01 -26.31 17.20
C ALA A 142 -0.95 -25.28 17.82
N LEU A 143 -0.65 -23.98 17.69
CA LEU A 143 -1.50 -22.88 18.17
C LEU A 143 -2.91 -22.88 17.54
N LYS A 144 -3.04 -23.29 16.27
CA LYS A 144 -4.35 -23.44 15.62
C LYS A 144 -5.16 -24.63 16.16
N ARG A 145 -4.50 -25.74 16.57
CA ARG A 145 -5.17 -26.90 17.14
C ARG A 145 -5.75 -26.58 18.53
N ASP A 146 -4.97 -25.92 19.37
CA ASP A 146 -5.40 -25.53 20.72
C ASP A 146 -6.62 -24.62 20.72
N LYS A 147 -6.71 -23.67 19.79
CA LYS A 147 -7.91 -22.82 19.63
C LYS A 147 -9.17 -23.63 19.27
N LYS A 148 -9.05 -24.63 18.39
CA LYS A 148 -10.19 -25.48 18.01
C LYS A 148 -10.65 -26.40 19.15
N THR A 149 -9.73 -26.82 20.02
CA THR A 149 -10.04 -27.67 21.18
C THR A 149 -10.72 -26.83 22.26
N GLY A 150 -10.23 -25.62 22.53
CA GLY A 150 -10.85 -24.69 23.49
C GLY A 150 -12.27 -24.25 23.11
N GLU A 151 -12.55 -24.06 21.82
CA GLU A 151 -13.90 -23.72 21.33
C GLU A 151 -14.89 -24.92 21.42
N LYS A 152 -14.41 -26.16 21.29
CA LYS A 152 -15.24 -27.35 21.49
C LYS A 152 -15.60 -27.57 22.96
N GLU A 153 -14.63 -27.41 23.86
CA GLU A 153 -14.90 -27.55 25.31
C GLU A 153 -15.82 -26.47 25.85
N SER A 154 -15.80 -25.27 25.33
CA SER A 154 -16.72 -24.20 25.72
C SER A 154 -18.15 -24.42 25.21
N ARG A 155 -18.32 -25.08 24.04
CA ARG A 155 -19.64 -25.42 23.49
C ARG A 155 -20.30 -26.60 24.17
N ASP A 156 -19.51 -27.55 24.66
CA ASP A 156 -20.07 -28.72 25.40
C ASP A 156 -20.50 -28.37 26.83
N ARG A 157 -19.83 -27.42 27.49
CA ARG A 157 -20.24 -26.91 28.81
C ARG A 157 -21.53 -26.09 28.78
N GLY A 158 -21.85 -25.40 27.69
CA GLY A 158 -23.10 -24.64 27.53
C GLY A 158 -24.32 -25.47 27.11
N ARG A 159 -24.19 -26.80 27.02
CA ARG A 159 -25.29 -27.71 26.69
C ARG A 159 -25.78 -28.58 27.88
N GLN A 160 -25.17 -28.39 29.06
CA GLN A 160 -25.52 -29.15 30.29
C GLN A 160 -26.18 -28.28 31.39
N GLU A 161 -26.52 -27.04 31.07
CA GLU A 161 -27.44 -26.19 31.83
C GLU A 161 -28.73 -25.95 30.96
#